data_2b603bd99db548dfa178ada7e18e3dfa
#
_entry.id   2b603bd99db548dfa178ada7e18e3dfa
#
_cell.length_a   1.000
_cell.length_b   1.000
_cell.length_c   1.000
_cell.angle_alpha   90.00
_cell.angle_beta   90.00
_cell.angle_gamma   90.00
#
_symmetry.space_group_name_H-M   'P 1'
#
loop_
_entity.id
_entity.type
_entity.pdbx_description
1 polymer ?
#
loop_
_entity_poly.entity_id
_entity_poly.type
_entity_poly.pdbx_seq_one_letter_code
_entity_poly.pdbx_strand_id
1 'polypeptide(L)'
;MKILGIGNAIVDIICKVKESFLLENNLTKSTMKLVNQVELEKVLSNLNIEQTIAGGSVANSMVGLSQLGNNVGFIGKINNDNLGEKYEQSLIKENVSYFYNKEEEITPTGTCLILITPDSERTMVTFLGIAGKISKKDINEKAVKESNMIFLEGYLWDEGEPKSAFDKAMLLAKKTAMSLSDQFCVERHRASFLDLVKNKLDITFANEQEIKSLINTTNFEEVIKFGKQLGKILIITRGELGSVAIIHDQVIECDSKKNLVMLLRLENN
;
A
#
# COMPACT_ATOMS: atom_id res chain seq x y z
N MET A 1 -17.95 -11.35 1.24
CA MET A 1 -16.88 -11.84 0.34
C MET A 1 -15.58 -11.83 1.14
N LYS A 2 -14.72 -12.85 1.05
CA LYS A 2 -13.44 -12.88 1.80
C LYS A 2 -12.34 -12.35 0.90
N ILE A 3 -11.72 -11.22 1.32
CA ILE A 3 -10.62 -10.58 0.61
C ILE A 3 -9.35 -10.70 1.45
N LEU A 4 -8.24 -11.07 0.84
CA LEU A 4 -6.95 -11.22 1.50
C LEU A 4 -5.95 -10.23 0.92
N GLY A 5 -5.52 -9.26 1.73
CA GLY A 5 -4.45 -8.33 1.38
C GLY A 5 -3.08 -8.97 1.58
N ILE A 6 -2.13 -8.64 0.70
CA ILE A 6 -0.71 -9.00 0.83
C ILE A 6 0.10 -7.74 0.57
N GLY A 7 0.81 -7.25 1.59
CA GLY A 7 1.48 -5.95 1.53
C GLY A 7 2.54 -5.75 2.61
N ASN A 8 3.19 -4.62 2.58
CA ASN A 8 4.12 -4.21 3.60
C ASN A 8 3.39 -3.94 4.93
N ALA A 9 3.80 -4.64 5.97
CA ALA A 9 3.34 -4.40 7.34
C ALA A 9 4.19 -3.29 7.97
N ILE A 10 3.75 -2.06 7.85
CA ILE A 10 4.46 -0.86 8.29
C ILE A 10 3.73 -0.22 9.46
N VAL A 11 4.46 0.12 10.51
CA VAL A 11 3.93 0.93 11.63
C VAL A 11 4.11 2.40 11.30
N ASP A 12 3.01 3.14 11.25
CA ASP A 12 3.03 4.58 11.05
C ASP A 12 3.20 5.30 12.39
N ILE A 13 4.25 6.12 12.48
CA ILE A 13 4.54 7.00 13.63
C ILE A 13 4.27 8.44 13.19
N ILE A 14 3.22 9.04 13.73
CA ILE A 14 2.77 10.37 13.35
C ILE A 14 3.39 11.40 14.26
N CYS A 15 4.02 12.41 13.65
CA CYS A 15 4.68 13.50 14.34
C CYS A 15 4.34 14.84 13.67
N LYS A 16 4.09 15.87 14.49
CA LYS A 16 3.97 17.26 14.00
C LYS A 16 5.33 17.92 14.00
N VAL A 17 5.69 18.55 12.90
CA VAL A 17 6.99 19.20 12.71
C VAL A 17 6.86 20.59 12.09
N LYS A 18 7.85 21.45 12.31
CA LYS A 18 8.00 22.72 11.59
C LYS A 18 8.64 22.45 10.23
N GLU A 19 8.43 23.33 9.26
CA GLU A 19 9.09 23.22 7.95
C GLU A 19 10.63 23.23 8.04
N SER A 20 11.20 23.98 9.01
CA SER A 20 12.65 23.99 9.25
C SER A 20 13.20 22.59 9.56
N PHE A 21 12.42 21.73 10.24
CA PHE A 21 12.81 20.36 10.54
C PHE A 21 13.04 19.53 9.27
N LEU A 22 12.20 19.71 8.25
CA LEU A 22 12.37 19.02 6.97
C LEU A 22 13.68 19.45 6.29
N LEU A 23 13.97 20.74 6.27
CA LEU A 23 15.21 21.29 5.70
C LEU A 23 16.45 20.79 6.43
N GLU A 24 16.45 20.83 7.76
CA GLU A 24 17.56 20.36 8.62
C GLU A 24 17.88 18.87 8.44
N ASN A 25 16.87 18.06 8.07
CA ASN A 25 17.02 16.63 7.83
C ASN A 25 17.12 16.26 6.33
N ASN A 26 17.25 17.22 5.42
CA ASN A 26 17.30 17.02 3.97
C ASN A 26 16.11 16.20 3.44
N LEU A 27 14.89 16.53 3.90
CA LEU A 27 13.64 15.91 3.49
C LEU A 27 12.88 16.84 2.55
N THR A 28 12.49 16.31 1.40
CA THR A 28 11.64 17.04 0.45
C THR A 28 10.18 16.94 0.90
N LYS A 29 9.55 18.10 1.11
CA LYS A 29 8.14 18.17 1.55
C LYS A 29 7.21 17.45 0.61
N SER A 30 6.18 16.82 1.17
CA SER A 30 5.12 16.09 0.44
C SER A 30 5.62 14.89 -0.39
N THR A 31 6.79 14.33 -0.02
CA THR A 31 7.34 13.15 -0.67
C THR A 31 7.56 12.00 0.31
N MET A 32 7.82 10.81 -0.21
CA MET A 32 8.27 9.65 0.54
C MET A 32 9.77 9.41 0.27
N LYS A 33 10.54 9.23 1.34
CA LYS A 33 11.97 8.87 1.27
C LYS A 33 12.18 7.52 1.95
N LEU A 34 12.76 6.57 1.22
CA LEU A 34 13.25 5.33 1.82
C LEU A 34 14.58 5.59 2.54
N VAL A 35 14.70 5.04 3.74
CA VAL A 35 15.87 5.19 4.60
C VAL A 35 16.27 3.85 5.22
N ASN A 36 17.51 3.75 5.69
CA ASN A 36 17.95 2.63 6.53
C ASN A 36 17.58 2.88 8.00
N GLN A 37 17.79 1.86 8.85
CA GLN A 37 17.45 1.93 10.28
C GLN A 37 18.16 3.07 11.01
N VAL A 38 19.44 3.29 10.75
CA VAL A 38 20.24 4.35 11.42
C VAL A 38 19.72 5.74 11.06
N GLU A 39 19.37 5.95 9.81
CA GLU A 39 18.77 7.20 9.34
C GLU A 39 17.40 7.44 9.96
N LEU A 40 16.55 6.40 10.06
CA LEU A 40 15.26 6.49 10.72
C LEU A 40 15.40 6.89 12.18
N GLU A 41 16.26 6.19 12.94
CA GLU A 41 16.50 6.43 14.36
C GLU A 41 17.03 7.85 14.61
N LYS A 42 17.91 8.34 13.73
CA LYS A 42 18.41 9.71 13.79
C LYS A 42 17.31 10.76 13.64
N VAL A 43 16.39 10.56 12.71
CA VAL A 43 15.25 11.48 12.52
C VAL A 43 14.30 11.37 13.71
N LEU A 44 13.97 10.14 14.13
CA LEU A 44 13.02 9.86 15.20
C LEU A 44 13.49 10.40 16.57
N SER A 45 14.79 10.37 16.87
CA SER A 45 15.35 10.82 18.16
C SER A 45 15.04 12.28 18.50
N ASN A 46 14.69 13.10 17.52
CA ASN A 46 14.39 14.53 17.66
C ASN A 46 12.88 14.83 17.53
N LEU A 47 12.02 13.83 17.61
CA LEU A 47 10.59 13.96 17.38
C LEU A 47 9.76 13.64 18.63
N ASN A 48 8.68 14.39 18.80
CA ASN A 48 7.61 14.01 19.71
C ASN A 48 6.57 13.17 18.95
N ILE A 49 6.36 11.94 19.42
CA ILE A 49 5.39 11.02 18.82
C ILE A 49 3.99 11.42 19.28
N GLU A 50 3.13 11.76 18.33
CA GLU A 50 1.71 12.04 18.58
C GLU A 50 0.90 10.73 18.64
N GLN A 51 1.17 9.83 17.67
CA GLN A 51 0.42 8.58 17.54
C GLN A 51 1.27 7.49 16.88
N THR A 52 0.99 6.23 17.23
CA THR A 52 1.55 5.04 16.60
C THR A 52 0.40 4.11 16.20
N ILE A 53 0.26 3.82 14.92
CA ILE A 53 -0.84 3.02 14.36
C ILE A 53 -0.31 2.00 13.34
N ALA A 54 -1.11 0.94 13.08
CA ALA A 54 -0.85 0.09 11.92
C ALA A 54 -1.07 0.90 10.64
N GLY A 55 -0.09 0.82 9.74
CA GLY A 55 -0.10 1.44 8.42
C GLY A 55 0.13 0.40 7.33
N GLY A 56 0.59 0.87 6.17
CA GLY A 56 0.72 0.06 4.96
C GLY A 56 -0.49 0.21 4.04
N SER A 57 -0.28 0.43 2.74
CA SER A 57 -1.34 0.83 1.81
C SER A 57 -2.43 -0.24 1.67
N VAL A 58 -2.03 -1.52 1.52
CA VAL A 58 -2.98 -2.63 1.42
C VAL A 58 -3.62 -2.94 2.77
N ALA A 59 -2.88 -2.85 3.88
CA ALA A 59 -3.45 -3.05 5.22
C ALA A 59 -4.56 -2.02 5.51
N ASN A 60 -4.33 -0.75 5.19
CA ASN A 60 -5.34 0.31 5.30
C ASN A 60 -6.58 0.03 4.43
N SER A 61 -6.38 -0.54 3.24
CA SER A 61 -7.50 -0.97 2.38
C SER A 61 -8.29 -2.11 3.01
N MET A 62 -7.62 -3.06 3.69
CA MET A 62 -8.31 -4.14 4.42
C MET A 62 -9.11 -3.60 5.60
N VAL A 63 -8.56 -2.63 6.36
CA VAL A 63 -9.29 -1.94 7.44
C VAL A 63 -10.54 -1.25 6.88
N GLY A 64 -10.41 -0.47 5.80
CA GLY A 64 -11.56 0.19 5.17
C GLY A 64 -12.62 -0.80 4.68
N LEU A 65 -12.22 -1.92 4.09
CA LEU A 65 -13.14 -2.97 3.66
C LEU A 65 -13.82 -3.68 4.85
N SER A 66 -13.11 -3.88 5.96
CA SER A 66 -13.68 -4.42 7.20
C SER A 66 -14.75 -3.49 7.76
N GLN A 67 -14.50 -2.19 7.82
CA GLN A 67 -15.45 -1.18 8.26
C GLN A 67 -16.71 -1.11 7.38
N LEU A 68 -16.59 -1.51 6.10
CA LEU A 68 -17.71 -1.69 5.17
C LEU A 68 -18.43 -3.04 5.33
N GLY A 69 -18.10 -3.83 6.35
CA GLY A 69 -18.74 -5.11 6.65
C GLY A 69 -18.24 -6.31 5.85
N ASN A 70 -17.08 -6.20 5.19
CA ASN A 70 -16.49 -7.33 4.49
C ASN A 70 -15.66 -8.22 5.43
N ASN A 71 -15.57 -9.51 5.09
CA ASN A 71 -14.64 -10.43 5.74
C ASN A 71 -13.28 -10.26 5.06
N VAL A 72 -12.28 -9.85 5.80
CA VAL A 72 -10.96 -9.50 5.29
C VAL A 72 -9.84 -10.14 6.11
N GLY A 73 -8.70 -10.31 5.46
CA GLY A 73 -7.48 -10.75 6.11
C GLY A 73 -6.26 -10.06 5.50
N PHE A 74 -5.14 -10.19 6.18
CA PHE A 74 -3.89 -9.59 5.75
C PHE A 74 -2.71 -10.53 5.98
N ILE A 75 -1.80 -10.58 5.01
CA ILE A 75 -0.48 -11.19 5.11
C ILE A 75 0.55 -10.08 4.93
N GLY A 76 1.39 -9.89 5.92
CA GLY A 76 2.52 -8.96 5.88
C GLY A 76 3.53 -9.36 6.95
N LYS A 77 4.80 -9.16 6.69
CA LYS A 77 5.86 -9.62 7.57
C LYS A 77 6.18 -8.59 8.64
N ILE A 78 6.10 -8.98 9.92
CA ILE A 78 6.51 -8.21 11.10
C ILE A 78 7.48 -9.02 11.93
N ASN A 79 8.30 -8.36 12.74
CA ASN A 79 9.15 -9.03 13.72
C ASN A 79 8.39 -9.28 15.03
N ASN A 80 8.90 -10.18 15.85
CA ASN A 80 8.43 -10.41 17.23
C ASN A 80 8.99 -9.32 18.16
N ASP A 81 8.70 -8.05 17.85
CA ASP A 81 9.08 -6.88 18.61
C ASP A 81 7.83 -6.07 19.04
N ASN A 82 8.03 -5.04 19.84
CA ASN A 82 6.95 -4.20 20.39
C ASN A 82 6.11 -3.52 19.28
N LEU A 83 6.72 -3.12 18.15
CA LEU A 83 5.99 -2.51 17.04
C LEU A 83 5.19 -3.56 16.28
N GLY A 84 5.74 -4.76 16.07
CA GLY A 84 5.03 -5.88 15.44
C GLY A 84 3.83 -6.34 16.26
N GLU A 85 3.95 -6.38 17.59
CA GLU A 85 2.81 -6.69 18.46
C GLU A 85 1.70 -5.63 18.36
N LYS A 86 2.07 -4.35 18.41
CA LYS A 86 1.11 -3.24 18.22
C LYS A 86 0.43 -3.29 16.85
N TYR A 87 1.18 -3.62 15.80
CA TYR A 87 0.66 -3.77 14.46
C TYR A 87 -0.43 -4.84 14.39
N GLU A 88 -0.12 -6.04 14.86
CA GLU A 88 -1.07 -7.17 14.86
C GLU A 88 -2.32 -6.85 15.68
N GLN A 89 -2.17 -6.34 16.90
CA GLN A 89 -3.29 -5.96 17.76
C GLN A 89 -4.17 -4.87 17.11
N SER A 90 -3.57 -3.92 16.41
CA SER A 90 -4.29 -2.87 15.68
C SER A 90 -5.17 -3.44 14.57
N LEU A 91 -4.67 -4.39 13.78
CA LEU A 91 -5.46 -5.05 12.74
C LEU A 91 -6.59 -5.91 13.31
N ILE A 92 -6.32 -6.65 14.40
CA ILE A 92 -7.33 -7.48 15.07
C ILE A 92 -8.46 -6.60 15.62
N LYS A 93 -8.15 -5.45 16.22
CA LYS A 93 -9.14 -4.47 16.70
C LYS A 93 -10.08 -3.98 15.59
N GLU A 94 -9.56 -3.87 14.36
CA GLU A 94 -10.33 -3.49 13.17
C GLU A 94 -11.00 -4.68 12.47
N ASN A 95 -11.08 -5.85 13.13
CA ASN A 95 -11.62 -7.10 12.58
C ASN A 95 -10.96 -7.57 11.28
N VAL A 96 -9.67 -7.29 11.09
CA VAL A 96 -8.85 -7.83 10.03
C VAL A 96 -8.11 -9.07 10.54
N SER A 97 -8.35 -10.24 9.96
CA SER A 97 -7.64 -11.48 10.32
C SER A 97 -6.19 -11.39 9.86
N TYR A 98 -5.24 -11.64 10.76
CA TYR A 98 -3.81 -11.60 10.46
C TYR A 98 -3.26 -13.00 10.24
N PHE A 99 -2.58 -13.26 9.12
CA PHE A 99 -2.15 -14.58 8.67
C PHE A 99 -0.63 -14.72 8.52
N TYR A 100 0.14 -14.09 9.38
CA TYR A 100 1.58 -14.25 9.44
C TYR A 100 2.02 -14.73 10.82
N ASN A 101 2.89 -15.72 10.86
CA ASN A 101 3.48 -16.21 12.10
C ASN A 101 4.77 -15.42 12.38
N LYS A 102 4.77 -14.67 13.48
CA LYS A 102 5.93 -13.91 13.90
C LYS A 102 7.06 -14.84 14.31
N GLU A 103 8.25 -14.56 13.77
CA GLU A 103 9.50 -15.18 14.19
C GLU A 103 10.41 -14.09 14.76
N GLU A 104 11.34 -14.46 15.63
CA GLU A 104 12.36 -13.55 16.13
C GLU A 104 13.41 -13.36 15.03
N GLU A 105 13.56 -12.13 14.55
CA GLU A 105 14.47 -11.79 13.48
C GLU A 105 15.37 -10.60 13.87
N ILE A 106 16.54 -10.49 13.24
CA ILE A 106 17.48 -9.38 13.51
C ILE A 106 16.91 -8.05 12.99
N THR A 107 16.21 -8.09 11.85
CA THR A 107 15.64 -6.87 11.23
C THR A 107 14.33 -6.50 11.91
N PRO A 108 14.19 -5.29 12.47
CA PRO A 108 12.97 -4.89 13.17
C PRO A 108 11.78 -4.71 12.24
N THR A 109 10.59 -4.60 12.83
CA THR A 109 9.35 -4.28 12.14
C THR A 109 9.48 -2.97 11.36
N GLY A 110 8.92 -2.93 10.14
CA GLY A 110 8.93 -1.76 9.27
C GLY A 110 8.21 -0.56 9.89
N THR A 111 8.77 0.62 9.67
CA THR A 111 8.29 1.86 10.29
C THR A 111 8.28 3.01 9.29
N CYS A 112 7.21 3.80 9.29
CA CYS A 112 7.10 5.04 8.53
C CYS A 112 6.88 6.21 9.48
N LEU A 113 7.79 7.20 9.46
CA LEU A 113 7.56 8.48 10.13
C LEU A 113 6.69 9.33 9.20
N ILE A 114 5.52 9.72 9.67
CA ILE A 114 4.62 10.65 8.99
C ILE A 114 4.79 12.02 9.64
N LEU A 115 5.53 12.88 8.97
CA LEU A 115 5.86 14.23 9.42
C LEU A 115 4.82 15.21 8.87
N ILE A 116 3.99 15.78 9.75
CA ILE A 116 2.90 16.69 9.38
C ILE A 116 3.35 18.12 9.66
N THR A 117 3.41 18.94 8.60
CA THR A 117 3.69 20.38 8.69
C THR A 117 2.42 21.18 8.99
N PRO A 118 2.52 22.48 9.43
CA PRO A 118 1.37 23.29 9.84
C PRO A 118 0.29 23.49 8.77
N ASP A 119 0.63 23.35 7.50
CA ASP A 119 -0.28 23.38 6.36
C ASP A 119 -0.95 22.04 6.06
N SER A 120 -0.80 21.07 6.97
CA SER A 120 -1.34 19.70 6.88
C SER A 120 -0.72 18.83 5.79
N GLU A 121 0.39 19.25 5.16
CA GLU A 121 1.14 18.42 4.24
C GLU A 121 1.91 17.32 4.98
N ARG A 122 2.06 16.18 4.32
CA ARG A 122 2.70 14.99 4.87
C ARG A 122 3.99 14.67 4.14
N THR A 123 5.06 14.50 4.90
CA THR A 123 6.34 13.99 4.39
C THR A 123 6.63 12.68 5.09
N MET A 124 6.96 11.65 4.32
CA MET A 124 7.13 10.28 4.82
C MET A 124 8.60 9.88 4.79
N VAL A 125 9.07 9.30 5.91
CA VAL A 125 10.41 8.70 6.01
C VAL A 125 10.23 7.24 6.37
N THR A 126 10.48 6.35 5.41
CA THR A 126 10.10 4.94 5.51
C THR A 126 11.32 4.04 5.58
N PHE A 127 11.38 3.25 6.64
CA PHE A 127 12.25 2.10 6.78
C PHE A 127 11.40 0.84 6.63
N LEU A 128 11.60 0.10 5.54
CA LEU A 128 10.78 -1.09 5.26
C LEU A 128 10.98 -2.21 6.29
N GLY A 129 12.14 -2.27 6.94
CA GLY A 129 12.44 -3.28 7.94
C GLY A 129 12.24 -4.70 7.40
N ILE A 130 11.65 -5.55 8.23
CA ILE A 130 11.37 -6.93 7.83
C ILE A 130 10.23 -7.05 6.82
N ALA A 131 9.35 -6.03 6.71
CA ALA A 131 8.18 -6.07 5.81
C ALA A 131 8.59 -6.30 4.34
N GLY A 132 9.66 -5.63 3.88
CA GLY A 132 10.19 -5.79 2.52
C GLY A 132 10.83 -7.15 2.25
N LYS A 133 10.97 -8.03 3.26
CA LYS A 133 11.60 -9.36 3.15
C LYS A 133 10.59 -10.51 3.06
N ILE A 134 9.36 -10.21 2.70
CA ILE A 134 8.37 -11.25 2.48
C ILE A 134 8.78 -12.18 1.35
N SER A 135 8.57 -13.48 1.52
CA SER A 135 8.94 -14.51 0.56
C SER A 135 7.83 -15.54 0.39
N LYS A 136 8.02 -16.48 -0.51
CA LYS A 136 7.07 -17.59 -0.72
C LYS A 136 6.79 -18.43 0.54
N LYS A 137 7.71 -18.42 1.53
CA LYS A 137 7.52 -19.16 2.80
C LYS A 137 6.46 -18.51 3.68
N ASP A 138 6.35 -17.20 3.59
CA ASP A 138 5.46 -16.38 4.41
C ASP A 138 4.01 -16.41 3.92
N ILE A 139 3.75 -16.96 2.72
CA ILE A 139 2.41 -17.04 2.15
C ILE A 139 1.62 -18.19 2.77
N ASN A 140 0.60 -17.84 3.55
CA ASN A 140 -0.35 -18.78 4.13
C ASN A 140 -1.28 -19.32 3.02
N GLU A 141 -0.97 -20.52 2.52
CA GLU A 141 -1.69 -21.14 1.40
C GLU A 141 -3.17 -21.36 1.69
N LYS A 142 -3.51 -21.76 2.94
CA LYS A 142 -4.90 -21.98 3.33
C LYS A 142 -5.70 -20.68 3.24
N ALA A 143 -5.15 -19.58 3.79
CA ALA A 143 -5.82 -18.29 3.73
C ALA A 143 -6.03 -17.80 2.29
N VAL A 144 -5.03 -17.99 1.40
CA VAL A 144 -5.15 -17.65 -0.03
C VAL A 144 -6.24 -18.48 -0.70
N LYS A 145 -6.22 -19.82 -0.58
CA LYS A 145 -7.20 -20.74 -1.20
C LYS A 145 -8.63 -20.49 -0.72
N GLU A 146 -8.81 -20.14 0.56
CA GLU A 146 -10.13 -19.83 1.15
C GLU A 146 -10.65 -18.44 0.80
N SER A 147 -9.79 -17.53 0.32
CA SER A 147 -10.22 -16.20 -0.10
C SER A 147 -10.93 -16.22 -1.46
N ASN A 148 -11.80 -15.23 -1.70
CA ASN A 148 -12.41 -15.02 -3.01
C ASN A 148 -11.49 -14.21 -3.94
N MET A 149 -10.65 -13.38 -3.36
CA MET A 149 -9.71 -12.50 -4.06
C MET A 149 -8.51 -12.19 -3.18
N ILE A 150 -7.34 -12.11 -3.78
CA ILE A 150 -6.16 -11.49 -3.15
C ILE A 150 -5.99 -10.06 -3.67
N PHE A 151 -5.49 -9.16 -2.80
CA PHE A 151 -5.14 -7.79 -3.15
C PHE A 151 -3.67 -7.54 -2.83
N LEU A 152 -2.88 -7.27 -3.86
CA LEU A 152 -1.42 -7.16 -3.82
C LEU A 152 -0.97 -5.70 -3.79
N GLU A 153 0.17 -5.44 -3.15
CA GLU A 153 0.79 -4.12 -3.03
C GLU A 153 1.99 -3.96 -3.97
N GLY A 154 1.97 -2.97 -4.85
CA GLY A 154 3.07 -2.68 -5.76
C GLY A 154 4.39 -2.38 -5.04
N TYR A 155 4.35 -1.69 -3.92
CA TYR A 155 5.53 -1.39 -3.09
C TYR A 155 6.31 -2.61 -2.61
N LEU A 156 5.69 -3.78 -2.51
CA LEU A 156 6.40 -5.01 -2.18
C LEU A 156 7.46 -5.39 -3.20
N TRP A 157 7.40 -4.84 -4.40
CA TRP A 157 8.37 -5.14 -5.46
C TRP A 157 9.72 -4.45 -5.25
N ASP A 158 9.81 -3.50 -4.33
CA ASP A 158 11.02 -2.69 -4.13
C ASP A 158 12.15 -3.40 -3.38
N GLU A 159 11.86 -4.43 -2.55
CA GLU A 159 12.88 -5.11 -1.74
C GLU A 159 12.56 -6.59 -1.49
N GLY A 160 13.60 -7.40 -1.28
CA GLY A 160 13.48 -8.82 -0.94
C GLY A 160 13.14 -9.74 -2.12
N GLU A 161 12.44 -10.85 -1.82
CA GLU A 161 11.93 -11.81 -2.83
C GLU A 161 10.39 -11.72 -2.98
N PRO A 162 9.80 -10.52 -3.10
CA PRO A 162 8.34 -10.37 -3.16
C PRO A 162 7.75 -11.02 -4.41
N LYS A 163 8.54 -11.04 -5.50
CA LYS A 163 8.11 -11.70 -6.74
C LYS A 163 7.78 -13.17 -6.50
N SER A 164 8.60 -13.90 -5.74
CA SER A 164 8.34 -15.31 -5.44
C SER A 164 7.10 -15.51 -4.56
N ALA A 165 6.85 -14.57 -3.64
CA ALA A 165 5.64 -14.54 -2.82
C ALA A 165 4.40 -14.25 -3.67
N PHE A 166 4.47 -13.25 -4.56
CA PHE A 166 3.39 -12.91 -5.47
C PHE A 166 3.06 -14.03 -6.44
N ASP A 167 4.06 -14.63 -7.07
CA ASP A 167 3.87 -15.76 -7.99
C ASP A 167 3.18 -16.93 -7.28
N LYS A 168 3.59 -17.26 -6.04
CA LYS A 168 2.92 -18.28 -5.24
C LYS A 168 1.49 -17.91 -4.88
N ALA A 169 1.25 -16.69 -4.43
CA ALA A 169 -0.08 -16.23 -4.06
C ALA A 169 -1.04 -16.22 -5.27
N MET A 170 -0.60 -15.68 -6.40
CA MET A 170 -1.40 -15.66 -7.64
C MET A 170 -1.72 -17.05 -8.17
N LEU A 171 -0.78 -18.00 -8.07
CA LEU A 171 -1.01 -19.39 -8.49
C LEU A 171 -2.14 -20.08 -7.69
N LEU A 172 -2.29 -19.70 -6.41
CA LEU A 172 -3.26 -20.30 -5.49
C LEU A 172 -4.60 -19.56 -5.45
N ALA A 173 -4.63 -18.31 -5.91
CA ALA A 173 -5.77 -17.41 -5.80
C ALA A 173 -6.86 -17.71 -6.84
N LYS A 174 -8.11 -17.43 -6.48
CA LYS A 174 -9.26 -17.49 -7.40
C LYS A 174 -9.37 -16.24 -8.27
N LYS A 175 -9.05 -15.07 -7.69
CA LYS A 175 -8.98 -13.77 -8.37
C LYS A 175 -7.83 -12.95 -7.80
N THR A 176 -7.22 -12.13 -8.64
CA THR A 176 -6.06 -11.30 -8.32
C THR A 176 -6.34 -9.83 -8.58
N ALA A 177 -6.08 -9.00 -7.59
CA ALA A 177 -6.11 -7.56 -7.71
C ALA A 177 -4.77 -6.97 -7.23
N MET A 178 -4.36 -5.82 -7.78
CA MET A 178 -3.14 -5.15 -7.37
C MET A 178 -3.30 -3.64 -7.47
N SER A 179 -2.73 -2.92 -6.49
CA SER A 179 -2.46 -1.48 -6.59
C SER A 179 -1.07 -1.26 -7.17
N LEU A 180 -0.92 -0.33 -8.12
CA LEU A 180 0.39 0.04 -8.67
C LEU A 180 1.23 0.88 -7.69
N SER A 181 0.60 1.40 -6.63
CA SER A 181 1.18 2.05 -5.46
C SER A 181 1.67 3.49 -5.66
N ASP A 182 2.70 3.73 -6.47
CA ASP A 182 3.13 5.06 -6.89
C ASP A 182 3.85 5.07 -8.25
N GLN A 183 3.99 6.28 -8.83
CA GLN A 183 4.61 6.47 -10.14
C GLN A 183 6.08 6.00 -10.16
N PHE A 184 6.87 6.26 -9.12
CA PHE A 184 8.29 5.89 -9.09
C PHE A 184 8.47 4.37 -8.99
N CYS A 185 7.58 3.68 -8.26
CA CYS A 185 7.55 2.23 -8.22
C CYS A 185 7.22 1.65 -9.61
N VAL A 186 6.23 2.22 -10.29
CA VAL A 186 5.88 1.85 -11.67
C VAL A 186 7.05 2.06 -12.62
N GLU A 187 7.75 3.18 -12.55
CA GLU A 187 8.89 3.49 -13.44
C GLU A 187 10.05 2.50 -13.25
N ARG A 188 10.37 2.17 -11.99
CA ARG A 188 11.42 1.17 -11.67
C ARG A 188 11.08 -0.23 -12.17
N HIS A 189 9.81 -0.62 -12.11
CA HIS A 189 9.35 -1.98 -12.36
C HIS A 189 8.42 -2.11 -13.57
N ARG A 190 8.45 -1.15 -14.50
CA ARG A 190 7.49 -1.01 -15.60
C ARG A 190 7.24 -2.31 -16.37
N ALA A 191 8.30 -2.99 -16.80
CA ALA A 191 8.16 -4.21 -17.58
C ALA A 191 7.42 -5.31 -16.82
N SER A 192 7.77 -5.52 -15.55
CA SER A 192 7.15 -6.50 -14.67
C SER A 192 5.69 -6.16 -14.39
N PHE A 193 5.39 -4.88 -14.09
CA PHE A 193 4.03 -4.43 -13.81
C PHE A 193 3.14 -4.51 -15.06
N LEU A 194 3.68 -4.19 -16.22
CA LEU A 194 2.95 -4.30 -17.48
C LEU A 194 2.60 -5.77 -17.79
N ASP A 195 3.52 -6.70 -17.52
CA ASP A 195 3.26 -8.14 -17.63
C ASP A 195 2.18 -8.60 -16.65
N LEU A 196 2.24 -8.19 -15.39
CA LEU A 196 1.21 -8.49 -14.39
C LEU A 196 -0.16 -7.99 -14.84
N VAL A 197 -0.26 -6.73 -15.22
CA VAL A 197 -1.52 -6.09 -15.64
C VAL A 197 -2.11 -6.78 -16.88
N LYS A 198 -1.28 -7.08 -17.88
CA LYS A 198 -1.74 -7.72 -19.11
C LYS A 198 -2.11 -9.19 -18.91
N ASN A 199 -1.34 -9.94 -18.13
CA ASN A 199 -1.38 -11.40 -18.21
C ASN A 199 -1.85 -12.07 -16.91
N LYS A 200 -1.67 -11.45 -15.73
CA LYS A 200 -1.85 -12.14 -14.43
C LYS A 200 -2.94 -11.57 -13.55
N LEU A 201 -3.20 -10.25 -13.60
CA LEU A 201 -4.19 -9.61 -12.75
C LEU A 201 -5.59 -9.64 -13.39
N ASP A 202 -6.62 -9.79 -12.56
CA ASP A 202 -8.03 -9.60 -12.94
C ASP A 202 -8.45 -8.15 -12.76
N ILE A 203 -7.92 -7.48 -11.71
CA ILE A 203 -8.25 -6.10 -11.36
C ILE A 203 -6.97 -5.31 -11.10
N THR A 204 -6.83 -4.16 -11.71
CA THR A 204 -5.75 -3.22 -11.45
C THR A 204 -6.29 -1.92 -10.89
N PHE A 205 -5.71 -1.44 -9.79
CA PHE A 205 -5.95 -0.12 -9.22
C PHE A 205 -4.74 0.77 -9.47
N ALA A 206 -4.99 1.98 -9.95
CA ALA A 206 -3.95 2.97 -10.21
C ALA A 206 -4.50 4.39 -10.03
N ASN A 207 -3.63 5.37 -9.81
CA ASN A 207 -3.98 6.75 -10.11
C ASN A 207 -3.64 7.08 -11.58
N GLU A 208 -4.05 8.28 -12.03
CA GLU A 208 -3.83 8.69 -13.42
C GLU A 208 -2.35 8.75 -13.80
N GLN A 209 -1.48 9.17 -12.88
CA GLN A 209 -0.03 9.27 -13.14
C GLN A 209 0.62 7.89 -13.21
N GLU A 210 0.25 6.98 -12.33
CA GLU A 210 0.74 5.61 -12.31
C GLU A 210 0.42 4.88 -13.62
N ILE A 211 -0.84 4.94 -14.07
CA ILE A 211 -1.24 4.23 -15.30
C ILE A 211 -0.64 4.88 -16.55
N LYS A 212 -0.53 6.20 -16.59
CA LYS A 212 0.17 6.92 -17.68
C LYS A 212 1.65 6.53 -17.73
N SER A 213 2.32 6.47 -16.58
CA SER A 213 3.71 6.03 -16.48
C SER A 213 3.85 4.57 -16.94
N LEU A 214 2.94 3.67 -16.54
CA LEU A 214 2.98 2.26 -16.91
C LEU A 214 2.98 2.07 -18.43
N ILE A 215 2.08 2.75 -19.15
CA ILE A 215 1.95 2.62 -20.60
C ILE A 215 2.75 3.65 -21.40
N ASN A 216 3.54 4.49 -20.70
CA ASN A 216 4.40 5.52 -21.29
C ASN A 216 3.65 6.53 -22.16
N THR A 217 2.58 7.11 -21.61
CA THR A 217 1.79 8.14 -22.31
C THR A 217 1.51 9.33 -21.39
N THR A 218 1.17 10.48 -21.98
CA THR A 218 0.62 11.65 -21.28
C THR A 218 -0.87 11.82 -21.57
N ASN A 219 -1.43 11.08 -22.53
CA ASN A 219 -2.81 11.21 -22.98
C ASN A 219 -3.72 10.21 -22.27
N PHE A 220 -4.76 10.71 -21.58
CA PHE A 220 -5.71 9.88 -20.87
C PHE A 220 -6.62 9.06 -21.81
N GLU A 221 -6.88 9.50 -23.03
CA GLU A 221 -7.63 8.72 -24.02
C GLU A 221 -6.90 7.43 -24.41
N GLU A 222 -5.57 7.46 -24.45
CA GLU A 222 -4.76 6.25 -24.68
C GLU A 222 -4.87 5.27 -23.48
N VAL A 223 -5.01 5.79 -22.26
CA VAL A 223 -5.29 4.97 -21.07
C VAL A 223 -6.65 4.27 -21.21
N ILE A 224 -7.69 4.99 -21.65
CA ILE A 224 -9.02 4.40 -21.91
C ILE A 224 -8.92 3.30 -22.97
N LYS A 225 -8.23 3.57 -24.07
CA LYS A 225 -8.02 2.59 -25.14
C LYS A 225 -7.29 1.35 -24.66
N PHE A 226 -6.21 1.55 -23.88
CA PHE A 226 -5.46 0.46 -23.26
C PHE A 226 -6.34 -0.37 -22.33
N GLY A 227 -7.12 0.25 -21.45
CA GLY A 227 -8.02 -0.42 -20.51
C GLY A 227 -9.06 -1.30 -21.21
N LYS A 228 -9.69 -0.79 -22.29
CA LYS A 228 -10.62 -1.56 -23.13
C LYS A 228 -9.94 -2.76 -23.79
N GLN A 229 -8.72 -2.60 -24.27
CA GLN A 229 -7.96 -3.68 -24.90
C GLN A 229 -7.52 -4.78 -23.92
N LEU A 230 -7.37 -4.44 -22.62
CA LEU A 230 -7.05 -5.43 -21.59
C LEU A 230 -8.14 -6.49 -21.43
N GLY A 231 -9.42 -6.14 -21.64
CA GLY A 231 -10.55 -7.03 -21.39
C GLY A 231 -10.72 -7.41 -19.92
N LYS A 232 -10.16 -6.63 -18.99
CA LYS A 232 -10.14 -6.85 -17.55
C LYS A 232 -10.73 -5.64 -16.82
N ILE A 233 -10.56 -5.55 -15.51
CA ILE A 233 -11.02 -4.41 -14.71
C ILE A 233 -9.83 -3.51 -14.41
N LEU A 234 -9.92 -2.24 -14.82
CA LEU A 234 -8.96 -1.18 -14.50
C LEU A 234 -9.69 -0.05 -13.80
N ILE A 235 -9.30 0.25 -12.56
CA ILE A 235 -9.87 1.33 -11.73
C ILE A 235 -8.82 2.43 -11.59
N ILE A 236 -9.19 3.65 -11.98
CA ILE A 236 -8.26 4.78 -12.02
C ILE A 236 -8.83 5.92 -11.18
N THR A 237 -8.07 6.38 -10.18
CA THR A 237 -8.38 7.58 -9.43
C THR A 237 -7.73 8.80 -10.10
N ARG A 238 -8.43 9.94 -10.10
CA ARG A 238 -8.04 11.14 -10.85
C ARG A 238 -8.11 12.42 -9.99
N GLY A 239 -7.93 12.26 -8.68
CA GLY A 239 -8.00 13.38 -7.74
C GLY A 239 -9.35 14.10 -7.81
N GLU A 240 -9.33 15.42 -8.05
CA GLU A 240 -10.55 16.24 -8.14
C GLU A 240 -11.46 15.86 -9.33
N LEU A 241 -10.92 15.18 -10.34
CA LEU A 241 -11.70 14.69 -11.48
C LEU A 241 -12.44 13.36 -11.16
N GLY A 242 -12.37 12.89 -9.92
CA GLY A 242 -13.08 11.68 -9.51
C GLY A 242 -12.35 10.39 -9.86
N SER A 243 -13.06 9.43 -10.42
CA SER A 243 -12.50 8.12 -10.79
C SER A 243 -13.14 7.55 -12.05
N VAL A 244 -12.41 6.67 -12.72
CA VAL A 244 -12.86 5.95 -13.91
C VAL A 244 -12.67 4.45 -13.69
N ALA A 245 -13.71 3.67 -13.94
CA ALA A 245 -13.63 2.23 -14.02
C ALA A 245 -13.78 1.79 -15.47
N ILE A 246 -12.82 0.99 -15.97
CA ILE A 246 -12.91 0.35 -17.27
C ILE A 246 -13.13 -1.12 -17.00
N ILE A 247 -14.31 -1.63 -17.37
CA ILE A 247 -14.73 -3.01 -17.13
C ILE A 247 -14.96 -3.65 -18.49
N HIS A 248 -13.99 -4.46 -18.92
CA HIS A 248 -13.92 -4.98 -20.28
C HIS A 248 -13.87 -3.83 -21.32
N ASP A 249 -14.96 -3.55 -22.01
CA ASP A 249 -15.10 -2.48 -22.99
C ASP A 249 -15.91 -1.26 -22.51
N GLN A 250 -16.54 -1.37 -21.33
CA GLN A 250 -17.36 -0.31 -20.74
C GLN A 250 -16.51 0.64 -19.92
N VAL A 251 -16.82 1.93 -20.02
CA VAL A 251 -16.21 3.01 -19.22
C VAL A 251 -17.28 3.59 -18.32
N ILE A 252 -17.00 3.60 -17.02
CA ILE A 252 -17.88 4.17 -16.00
C ILE A 252 -17.09 5.27 -15.30
N GLU A 253 -17.62 6.48 -15.33
CA GLU A 253 -17.04 7.66 -14.68
C GLU A 253 -17.82 7.99 -13.41
N CYS A 254 -17.12 8.41 -12.38
CA CYS A 254 -17.68 8.85 -11.12
C CYS A 254 -17.00 10.16 -10.71
N ASP A 255 -17.77 11.24 -10.67
CA ASP A 255 -17.27 12.56 -10.27
C ASP A 255 -16.88 12.58 -8.79
N SER A 256 -15.88 13.39 -8.45
CA SER A 256 -15.57 13.68 -7.05
C SER A 256 -16.65 14.58 -6.45
N LYS A 257 -17.09 14.26 -5.22
CA LYS A 257 -17.94 15.18 -4.46
C LYS A 257 -17.08 16.32 -3.92
N LYS A 258 -17.34 17.55 -4.35
CA LYS A 258 -16.58 18.76 -3.99
C LYS A 258 -16.50 19.10 -2.48
N ASN A 259 -17.13 18.35 -1.58
CA ASN A 259 -17.21 18.62 -0.16
C ASN A 259 -16.81 17.44 0.75
N LEU A 260 -16.16 16.41 0.23
CA LEU A 260 -15.56 15.41 1.09
C LEU A 260 -14.15 15.89 1.47
N VAL A 261 -14.05 16.71 2.50
CA VAL A 261 -12.81 16.79 3.29
C VAL A 261 -12.63 15.40 3.87
N MET A 262 -11.75 14.63 3.30
CA MET A 262 -11.29 13.39 3.89
C MET A 262 -10.38 13.77 5.07
N LEU A 263 -11.01 14.19 6.15
CA LEU A 263 -10.41 14.16 7.46
C LEU A 263 -10.12 12.67 7.72
N LEU A 264 -8.88 12.28 7.49
CA LEU A 264 -8.35 11.11 8.16
C LEU A 264 -8.70 11.31 9.63
N ARG A 265 -9.49 10.40 10.17
CA ARG A 265 -9.92 10.44 11.57
C ARG A 265 -8.68 10.45 12.47
N LEU A 266 -8.21 11.64 12.78
CA LEU A 266 -7.45 11.97 13.96
C LEU A 266 -8.46 12.45 15.01
N GLU A 267 -9.56 11.75 15.20
CA GLU A 267 -10.49 12.04 16.29
C GLU A 267 -10.61 10.80 17.17
N ASN A 268 -10.01 10.98 18.32
CA ASN A 268 -10.47 10.67 19.67
C ASN A 268 -11.11 9.29 19.93
N ASN A 269 -10.36 8.42 20.61
CA ASN A 269 -10.68 8.17 22.05
C ASN A 269 -9.46 7.55 22.71
#